data_add37ff67a757ac0e806efd29ff14a26
#
_entry.id   add37ff67a757ac0e806efd29ff14a26
#
_cell.length_a   1.000
_cell.length_b   1.000
_cell.length_c   1.000
_cell.angle_alpha   90.00
_cell.angle_beta   90.00
_cell.angle_gamma   90.00
#
_symmetry.space_group_name_H-M   'P 1'
#
loop_
_entity.id
_entity.type
_entity.pdbx_description
1 polymer ?
#
loop_
_entity_poly.entity_id
_entity_poly.type
_entity_poly.pdbx_seq_one_letter_code
_entity_poly.pdbx_strand_id
1 'polypeptide(L)'
;MRIFLWHGYLLSGTGSNEYTAALARTLQAQGHEVTVFSQDPDAAATDLGGARIIRPALPGRLPVFVLDRYADSEPVLLRDTSTAERDAYVAANAQAIRDAGPADLLIANHLILGAPVAAATGLPSVVKAHGSELEYAMRGDDELCRWARDSLSGALGVIAGSQHIERVVLDLVDVDPRLVHVIPPGVDTTVMKPQPRDEALSALLAECAADPPSEGNERMPDPGNAARLARFFADLTGPAVVYVGKISEEKGVPLLVDVVDRLSLPAIIVGFGPARAALEPVASDRVLFTGPLQHRHLRHLWPLMSASVAPSVFPEAFGMVAAEAAACGCPPVVADHSGLAEIAAGIRSYAPDRFADLVSFPTGDEAALADRLARITNLSVDDHAELGAAARTAVVELWSWGSVAERITALVD
;
A
#
# COMPACT_ATOMS: atom_id res chain seq x y z
N MET A 1 -23.40 -11.29 4.99
CA MET A 1 -22.52 -12.43 5.35
C MET A 1 -21.85 -12.16 6.68
N ARG A 2 -21.47 -13.21 7.41
CA ARG A 2 -20.54 -13.14 8.54
C ARG A 2 -19.13 -13.44 8.02
N ILE A 3 -18.24 -12.45 8.09
CA ILE A 3 -16.90 -12.51 7.52
C ILE A 3 -15.86 -12.39 8.62
N PHE A 4 -14.91 -13.30 8.64
CA PHE A 4 -13.76 -13.27 9.52
C PHE A 4 -12.54 -12.79 8.74
N LEU A 5 -11.82 -11.80 9.28
CA LEU A 5 -10.54 -11.31 8.77
C LEU A 5 -9.44 -11.72 9.75
N TRP A 6 -8.63 -12.70 9.38
CA TRP A 6 -7.44 -13.04 10.14
C TRP A 6 -6.22 -12.31 9.57
N HIS A 7 -5.55 -11.51 10.40
CA HIS A 7 -4.34 -10.80 10.00
C HIS A 7 -3.10 -11.29 10.76
N GLY A 8 -3.24 -11.57 12.05
CA GLY A 8 -2.16 -12.11 12.88
C GLY A 8 -1.12 -11.09 13.34
N TYR A 9 -1.22 -9.81 12.90
CA TYR A 9 -0.28 -8.72 13.19
C TYR A 9 -0.99 -7.47 13.70
N LEU A 10 -0.32 -6.29 13.56
CA LEU A 10 -0.87 -4.98 13.89
C LEU A 10 -1.88 -4.51 12.83
N LEU A 11 -2.60 -3.42 13.10
CA LEU A 11 -3.62 -2.86 12.20
C LEU A 11 -3.23 -1.49 11.64
N SER A 12 -2.00 -1.03 11.90
CA SER A 12 -1.48 0.23 11.38
C SER A 12 0.01 0.13 11.04
N GLY A 13 0.51 1.05 10.23
CA GLY A 13 1.94 1.27 9.99
C GLY A 13 2.57 0.49 8.83
N THR A 14 1.93 -0.56 8.30
CA THR A 14 2.40 -1.27 7.10
C THR A 14 1.28 -1.48 6.09
N GLY A 15 1.64 -1.75 4.83
CA GLY A 15 0.64 -1.90 3.76
C GLY A 15 -0.38 -3.02 4.01
N SER A 16 0.01 -4.15 4.61
CA SER A 16 -0.92 -5.24 4.95
C SER A 16 -1.84 -4.90 6.12
N ASN A 17 -1.35 -4.09 7.07
CA ASN A 17 -2.13 -3.61 8.20
C ASN A 17 -3.23 -2.65 7.72
N GLU A 18 -2.85 -1.65 6.92
CA GLU A 18 -3.77 -0.67 6.31
C GLU A 18 -4.79 -1.37 5.38
N TYR A 19 -4.34 -2.35 4.59
CA TYR A 19 -5.23 -3.20 3.78
C TYR A 19 -6.31 -3.86 4.63
N THR A 20 -5.92 -4.47 5.74
CA THR A 20 -6.85 -5.19 6.63
C THR A 20 -7.88 -4.24 7.25
N ALA A 21 -7.42 -3.09 7.75
CA ALA A 21 -8.29 -2.09 8.36
C ALA A 21 -9.28 -1.51 7.34
N ALA A 22 -8.81 -1.16 6.15
CA ALA A 22 -9.65 -0.62 5.08
C ALA A 22 -10.68 -1.63 4.57
N LEU A 23 -10.28 -2.90 4.39
CA LEU A 23 -11.18 -3.96 3.98
C LEU A 23 -12.26 -4.23 5.04
N ALA A 24 -11.90 -4.27 6.34
CA ALA A 24 -12.84 -4.45 7.43
C ALA A 24 -13.90 -3.35 7.43
N ARG A 25 -13.46 -2.09 7.34
CA ARG A 25 -14.32 -0.89 7.29
C ARG A 25 -15.29 -0.94 6.11
N THR A 26 -14.78 -1.34 4.94
CA THR A 26 -15.58 -1.42 3.71
C THR A 26 -16.62 -2.52 3.79
N LEU A 27 -16.25 -3.72 4.23
CA LEU A 27 -17.18 -4.83 4.40
C LEU A 27 -18.29 -4.50 5.41
N GLN A 28 -17.96 -3.83 6.52
CA GLN A 28 -18.94 -3.33 7.48
C GLN A 28 -19.90 -2.32 6.83
N ALA A 29 -19.37 -1.38 6.06
CA ALA A 29 -20.18 -0.37 5.36
C ALA A 29 -21.12 -1.02 4.30
N GLN A 30 -20.76 -2.17 3.75
CA GLN A 30 -21.58 -2.98 2.85
C GLN A 30 -22.60 -3.86 3.58
N GLY A 31 -22.67 -3.78 4.92
CA GLY A 31 -23.67 -4.50 5.72
C GLY A 31 -23.28 -5.94 6.10
N HIS A 32 -21.99 -6.30 5.98
CA HIS A 32 -21.50 -7.58 6.48
C HIS A 32 -21.21 -7.51 7.99
N GLU A 33 -21.33 -8.62 8.70
CA GLU A 33 -20.89 -8.77 10.09
C GLU A 33 -19.42 -9.18 10.09
N VAL A 34 -18.52 -8.28 10.49
CA VAL A 34 -17.07 -8.50 10.39
C VAL A 34 -16.44 -8.71 11.77
N THR A 35 -15.60 -9.75 11.89
CA THR A 35 -14.71 -9.96 13.05
C THR A 35 -13.27 -9.99 12.58
N VAL A 36 -12.42 -9.16 13.19
CA VAL A 36 -10.99 -9.06 12.89
C VAL A 36 -10.19 -9.77 13.98
N PHE A 37 -9.30 -10.69 13.56
CA PHE A 37 -8.35 -11.37 14.45
C PHE A 37 -6.97 -10.72 14.26
N SER A 38 -6.47 -10.05 15.31
CA SER A 38 -5.23 -9.27 15.26
C SER A 38 -4.46 -9.39 16.58
N GLN A 39 -3.13 -9.19 16.52
CA GLN A 39 -2.27 -9.09 17.70
C GLN A 39 -2.07 -7.63 18.16
N ASP A 40 -2.73 -6.67 17.53
CA ASP A 40 -2.63 -5.26 17.89
C ASP A 40 -3.21 -5.00 19.30
N PRO A 41 -2.40 -4.55 20.27
CA PRO A 41 -2.91 -4.20 21.60
C PRO A 41 -3.79 -2.96 21.58
N ASP A 42 -3.56 -2.05 20.62
CA ASP A 42 -4.26 -0.79 20.46
C ASP A 42 -5.31 -0.84 19.33
N ALA A 43 -5.74 -2.04 18.94
CA ALA A 43 -6.71 -2.25 17.86
C ALA A 43 -8.00 -1.42 18.01
N ALA A 44 -8.41 -1.11 19.23
CA ALA A 44 -9.57 -0.25 19.49
C ALA A 44 -9.38 1.21 19.02
N ALA A 45 -8.14 1.66 18.82
CA ALA A 45 -7.82 2.98 18.26
C ALA A 45 -7.88 3.02 16.72
N THR A 46 -7.93 1.85 16.06
CA THR A 46 -8.03 1.74 14.61
C THR A 46 -9.50 1.75 14.17
N ASP A 47 -9.83 2.60 13.21
CA ASP A 47 -11.17 2.60 12.61
C ASP A 47 -11.36 1.37 11.72
N LEU A 48 -12.16 0.42 12.20
CA LEU A 48 -12.55 -0.81 11.51
C LEU A 48 -14.03 -0.81 11.11
N GLY A 49 -14.69 0.36 11.10
CA GLY A 49 -16.11 0.48 10.78
C GLY A 49 -17.04 -0.19 11.79
N GLY A 50 -16.60 -0.41 13.03
CA GLY A 50 -17.36 -1.10 14.06
C GLY A 50 -17.20 -2.63 14.05
N ALA A 51 -16.25 -3.18 13.30
CA ALA A 51 -15.96 -4.62 13.33
C ALA A 51 -15.56 -5.08 14.74
N ARG A 52 -15.99 -6.29 15.11
CA ARG A 52 -15.55 -6.95 16.34
C ARG A 52 -14.07 -7.29 16.26
N ILE A 53 -13.32 -7.10 17.35
CA ILE A 53 -11.91 -7.43 17.42
C ILE A 53 -11.71 -8.60 18.39
N ILE A 54 -10.90 -9.58 17.98
CA ILE A 54 -10.45 -10.68 18.82
C ILE A 54 -8.93 -10.74 18.73
N ARG A 55 -8.27 -10.75 19.91
CA ARG A 55 -6.83 -10.97 20.02
C ARG A 55 -6.60 -12.43 20.46
N PRO A 56 -6.16 -13.34 19.58
CA PRO A 56 -5.84 -14.71 19.96
C PRO A 56 -4.71 -14.75 21.00
N ALA A 57 -4.87 -15.55 22.04
CA ALA A 57 -3.79 -15.80 22.99
C ALA A 57 -2.72 -16.70 22.34
N LEU A 58 -1.50 -16.19 22.18
CA LEU A 58 -0.41 -16.92 21.57
C LEU A 58 0.34 -17.75 22.65
N PRO A 59 0.75 -18.99 22.32
CA PRO A 59 1.46 -19.85 23.26
C PRO A 59 2.96 -19.49 23.41
N GLY A 60 3.47 -18.54 22.63
CA GLY A 60 4.88 -18.20 22.57
C GLY A 60 5.15 -16.93 21.78
N ARG A 61 6.31 -16.89 21.11
CA ARG A 61 6.76 -15.75 20.32
C ARG A 61 5.88 -15.52 19.09
N LEU A 62 5.87 -14.28 18.60
CA LEU A 62 5.14 -13.89 17.38
C LEU A 62 6.02 -14.15 16.15
N PRO A 63 5.66 -15.10 15.24
CA PRO A 63 6.38 -15.30 14.00
C PRO A 63 6.16 -14.10 13.07
N VAL A 64 7.26 -13.52 12.56
CA VAL A 64 7.23 -12.36 11.65
C VAL A 64 8.11 -12.57 10.42
N PHE A 65 7.88 -11.84 9.35
CA PHE A 65 8.69 -11.91 8.13
C PHE A 65 9.90 -10.97 8.19
N VAL A 66 9.73 -9.85 8.88
CA VAL A 66 10.77 -8.83 9.12
C VAL A 66 10.72 -8.44 10.59
N LEU A 67 11.88 -8.38 11.25
CA LEU A 67 11.94 -7.92 12.64
C LEU A 67 11.59 -6.44 12.71
N ASP A 68 10.60 -6.12 13.53
CA ASP A 68 10.19 -4.78 13.91
C ASP A 68 9.81 -4.79 15.40
N ARG A 69 9.40 -3.63 15.92
CA ARG A 69 8.92 -3.51 17.30
C ARG A 69 7.44 -3.86 17.37
N TYR A 70 7.11 -4.86 18.17
CA TYR A 70 5.75 -5.26 18.49
C TYR A 70 5.52 -5.05 20.00
N ALA A 71 4.60 -4.15 20.34
CA ALA A 71 4.22 -3.95 21.74
C ALA A 71 3.64 -5.27 22.30
N ASP A 72 4.01 -5.63 23.52
CA ASP A 72 3.50 -6.82 24.25
C ASP A 72 3.74 -8.17 23.55
N SER A 73 4.61 -8.26 22.56
CA SER A 73 4.94 -9.50 21.87
C SER A 73 6.44 -9.59 21.60
N GLU A 74 6.99 -10.79 21.75
CA GLU A 74 8.37 -11.08 21.36
C GLU A 74 8.40 -11.57 19.91
N PRO A 75 8.90 -10.77 18.95
CA PRO A 75 8.94 -11.17 17.55
C PRO A 75 10.09 -12.15 17.29
N VAL A 76 9.85 -13.11 16.41
CA VAL A 76 10.86 -14.05 15.90
C VAL A 76 10.71 -14.18 14.40
N LEU A 77 11.82 -14.20 13.65
CA LEU A 77 11.74 -14.48 12.22
C LEU A 77 11.14 -15.87 11.99
N LEU A 78 10.20 -15.97 11.07
CA LEU A 78 9.52 -17.24 10.77
C LEU A 78 10.50 -18.36 10.43
N ARG A 79 11.57 -18.07 9.68
CA ARG A 79 12.63 -19.01 9.34
C ARG A 79 13.41 -19.56 10.58
N ASP A 80 13.37 -18.81 11.70
CA ASP A 80 14.05 -19.18 12.96
C ASP A 80 13.10 -19.90 13.92
N THR A 81 11.87 -20.20 13.50
CA THR A 81 10.90 -20.97 14.28
C THR A 81 11.00 -22.45 13.98
N SER A 82 10.84 -23.28 15.00
CA SER A 82 10.66 -24.72 14.84
C SER A 82 9.27 -25.08 14.30
N THR A 83 9.13 -26.25 13.72
CA THR A 83 7.82 -26.78 13.29
C THR A 83 6.82 -26.81 14.45
N ALA A 84 7.25 -27.22 15.65
CA ALA A 84 6.39 -27.25 16.83
C ALA A 84 5.87 -25.86 17.25
N GLU A 85 6.70 -24.81 17.14
CA GLU A 85 6.28 -23.43 17.41
C GLU A 85 5.26 -22.96 16.35
N ARG A 86 5.50 -23.28 15.09
CA ARG A 86 4.56 -22.95 13.98
C ARG A 86 3.21 -23.65 14.18
N ASP A 87 3.23 -24.96 14.51
CA ASP A 87 2.02 -25.73 14.75
C ASP A 87 1.23 -25.21 15.96
N ALA A 88 1.91 -24.84 17.04
CA ALA A 88 1.28 -24.27 18.22
C ALA A 88 0.66 -22.90 17.92
N TYR A 89 1.34 -22.06 17.13
CA TYR A 89 0.82 -20.77 16.67
C TYR A 89 -0.44 -20.94 15.80
N VAL A 90 -0.40 -21.86 14.84
CA VAL A 90 -1.55 -22.17 13.96
C VAL A 90 -2.73 -22.68 14.79
N ALA A 91 -2.48 -23.64 15.68
CA ALA A 91 -3.52 -24.24 16.52
C ALA A 91 -4.21 -23.19 17.42
N ALA A 92 -3.45 -22.29 18.04
CA ALA A 92 -4.00 -21.23 18.90
C ALA A 92 -4.89 -20.26 18.12
N ASN A 93 -4.44 -19.80 16.95
CA ASN A 93 -5.20 -18.90 16.10
C ASN A 93 -6.47 -19.58 15.56
N ALA A 94 -6.36 -20.81 15.04
CA ALA A 94 -7.50 -21.57 14.55
C ALA A 94 -8.53 -21.86 15.65
N GLN A 95 -8.08 -22.09 16.88
CA GLN A 95 -8.98 -22.27 18.02
C GLN A 95 -9.74 -21.00 18.35
N ALA A 96 -9.08 -19.85 18.39
CA ALA A 96 -9.72 -18.56 18.62
C ALA A 96 -10.77 -18.23 17.54
N ILE A 97 -10.49 -18.61 16.28
CA ILE A 97 -11.43 -18.44 15.16
C ILE A 97 -12.64 -19.36 15.34
N ARG A 98 -12.45 -20.63 15.66
CA ARG A 98 -13.57 -21.58 15.93
C ARG A 98 -14.42 -21.13 17.12
N ASP A 99 -13.80 -20.59 18.18
CA ASP A 99 -14.52 -20.11 19.38
C ASP A 99 -15.37 -18.87 19.10
N ALA A 100 -15.04 -18.12 18.04
CA ALA A 100 -15.85 -16.99 17.57
C ALA A 100 -17.16 -17.42 16.91
N GLY A 101 -17.31 -18.69 16.57
CA GLY A 101 -18.51 -19.28 15.98
C GLY A 101 -18.42 -19.49 14.46
N PRO A 102 -19.55 -19.75 13.78
CA PRO A 102 -19.56 -19.96 12.33
C PRO A 102 -19.33 -18.66 11.58
N ALA A 103 -18.71 -18.77 10.40
CA ALA A 103 -18.58 -17.70 9.43
C ALA A 103 -18.86 -18.21 8.01
N ASP A 104 -19.33 -17.32 7.15
CA ASP A 104 -19.58 -17.62 5.74
C ASP A 104 -18.27 -17.58 4.94
N LEU A 105 -17.32 -16.74 5.37
CA LEU A 105 -16.02 -16.56 4.74
C LEU A 105 -14.94 -16.20 5.77
N LEU A 106 -13.80 -16.85 5.70
CA LEU A 106 -12.56 -16.45 6.34
C LEU A 106 -11.60 -15.87 5.29
N ILE A 107 -11.21 -14.61 5.44
CA ILE A 107 -10.16 -13.98 4.66
C ILE A 107 -8.89 -14.00 5.52
N ALA A 108 -7.91 -14.81 5.15
CA ALA A 108 -6.66 -14.95 5.88
C ALA A 108 -5.53 -14.18 5.15
N ASN A 109 -4.91 -13.24 5.84
CA ASN A 109 -3.79 -12.49 5.28
C ASN A 109 -2.49 -13.28 5.41
N HIS A 110 -1.61 -13.08 4.43
CA HIS A 110 -0.32 -13.74 4.23
C HIS A 110 -0.43 -15.22 3.85
N LEU A 111 0.16 -15.55 2.71
CA LEU A 111 0.11 -16.90 2.15
C LEU A 111 0.70 -17.94 3.11
N ILE A 112 1.87 -17.64 3.66
CA ILE A 112 2.43 -18.41 4.77
C ILE A 112 1.83 -17.93 6.11
N LEU A 113 1.58 -18.78 7.05
CA LEU A 113 0.81 -18.60 8.28
C LEU A 113 -0.70 -18.50 8.06
N GLY A 114 -1.18 -17.64 7.16
CA GLY A 114 -2.61 -17.47 6.88
C GLY A 114 -3.24 -18.71 6.27
N ALA A 115 -2.62 -19.36 5.28
CA ALA A 115 -3.13 -20.59 4.71
C ALA A 115 -3.19 -21.74 5.73
N PRO A 116 -2.14 -22.03 6.52
CA PRO A 116 -2.22 -23.01 7.59
C PRO A 116 -3.29 -22.72 8.64
N VAL A 117 -3.43 -21.46 9.06
CA VAL A 117 -4.49 -21.08 10.02
C VAL A 117 -5.87 -21.30 9.39
N ALA A 118 -6.09 -20.88 8.16
CA ALA A 118 -7.36 -21.07 7.46
C ALA A 118 -7.71 -22.56 7.32
N ALA A 119 -6.76 -23.38 6.85
CA ALA A 119 -6.93 -24.83 6.72
C ALA A 119 -7.32 -25.51 8.06
N ALA A 120 -6.66 -25.08 9.14
CA ALA A 120 -6.92 -25.64 10.48
C ALA A 120 -8.30 -25.27 11.04
N THR A 121 -8.97 -24.24 10.50
CA THR A 121 -10.36 -23.86 10.91
C THR A 121 -11.43 -24.71 10.28
N GLY A 122 -11.21 -25.17 9.03
CA GLY A 122 -12.21 -25.84 8.19
C GLY A 122 -13.30 -24.90 7.64
N LEU A 123 -13.17 -23.58 7.78
CA LEU A 123 -14.10 -22.60 7.22
C LEU A 123 -13.86 -22.39 5.72
N PRO A 124 -14.90 -22.04 4.93
CA PRO A 124 -14.70 -21.49 3.59
C PRO A 124 -13.71 -20.33 3.66
N SER A 125 -12.62 -20.39 2.91
CA SER A 125 -11.54 -19.41 3.08
C SER A 125 -10.88 -18.98 1.79
N VAL A 126 -10.47 -17.72 1.75
CA VAL A 126 -9.55 -17.16 0.74
C VAL A 126 -8.30 -16.65 1.45
N VAL A 127 -7.15 -16.75 0.79
CA VAL A 127 -5.87 -16.37 1.36
C VAL A 127 -5.27 -15.22 0.55
N LYS A 128 -4.93 -14.11 1.22
CA LYS A 128 -4.32 -12.93 0.59
C LYS A 128 -2.80 -12.99 0.65
N ALA A 129 -2.17 -12.99 -0.52
CA ALA A 129 -0.71 -12.80 -0.65
C ALA A 129 -0.38 -11.29 -0.68
N HIS A 130 0.56 -10.85 0.18
CA HIS A 130 0.95 -9.45 0.29
C HIS A 130 2.30 -9.09 -0.35
N GLY A 131 3.16 -10.06 -0.60
CA GLY A 131 4.48 -9.87 -1.22
C GLY A 131 5.63 -9.94 -0.22
N SER A 132 5.55 -9.35 0.95
CA SER A 132 6.63 -9.39 1.94
C SER A 132 6.95 -10.81 2.42
N GLU A 133 5.93 -11.61 2.69
CA GLU A 133 6.11 -13.02 3.05
C GLU A 133 6.71 -13.84 1.91
N LEU A 134 6.35 -13.53 0.66
CA LEU A 134 6.86 -14.22 -0.51
C LEU A 134 8.37 -13.98 -0.67
N GLU A 135 8.80 -12.72 -0.55
CA GLU A 135 10.18 -12.33 -0.78
C GLU A 135 11.10 -12.57 0.44
N TYR A 136 10.62 -12.30 1.66
CA TYR A 136 11.49 -12.34 2.84
C TYR A 136 11.43 -13.65 3.63
N ALA A 137 10.38 -14.47 3.45
CA ALA A 137 10.25 -15.73 4.14
C ALA A 137 10.25 -16.96 3.22
N MET A 138 9.50 -16.91 2.11
CA MET A 138 9.29 -18.09 1.28
C MET A 138 10.35 -18.26 0.18
N ARG A 139 10.83 -17.17 -0.41
CA ARG A 139 11.84 -17.25 -1.50
C ARG A 139 13.12 -17.92 -0.99
N GLY A 140 13.45 -19.07 -1.60
CA GLY A 140 14.61 -19.88 -1.22
C GLY A 140 14.39 -20.84 -0.06
N ASP A 141 13.15 -20.98 0.43
CA ASP A 141 12.77 -21.93 1.46
C ASP A 141 11.69 -22.90 0.96
N ASP A 142 12.14 -24.06 0.45
CA ASP A 142 11.25 -25.08 -0.12
C ASP A 142 10.32 -25.73 0.94
N GLU A 143 10.69 -25.72 2.23
CA GLU A 143 9.85 -26.26 3.28
C GLU A 143 8.63 -25.36 3.52
N LEU A 144 8.87 -24.06 3.64
CA LEU A 144 7.79 -23.08 3.81
C LEU A 144 6.88 -23.02 2.57
N CYS A 145 7.45 -23.10 1.36
CA CYS A 145 6.66 -23.16 0.12
C CYS A 145 5.75 -24.39 0.06
N ARG A 146 6.27 -25.56 0.43
CA ARG A 146 5.44 -26.79 0.51
C ARG A 146 4.37 -26.69 1.59
N TRP A 147 4.70 -26.18 2.76
CA TRP A 147 3.74 -25.99 3.84
C TRP A 147 2.58 -25.06 3.42
N ALA A 148 2.88 -23.95 2.76
CA ALA A 148 1.85 -23.06 2.21
C ALA A 148 0.97 -23.79 1.18
N ARG A 149 1.58 -24.47 0.18
CA ARG A 149 0.86 -25.22 -0.85
C ARG A 149 -0.09 -26.26 -0.27
N ASP A 150 0.41 -27.09 0.64
CA ASP A 150 -0.36 -28.19 1.23
C ASP A 150 -1.54 -27.65 2.05
N SER A 151 -1.39 -26.46 2.64
CA SER A 151 -2.44 -25.77 3.38
C SER A 151 -3.52 -25.11 2.50
N LEU A 152 -3.27 -24.95 1.20
CA LEU A 152 -4.25 -24.33 0.27
C LEU A 152 -5.25 -25.35 -0.31
N SER A 153 -5.10 -26.65 -0.02
CA SER A 153 -5.90 -27.72 -0.65
C SER A 153 -7.41 -27.60 -0.45
N GLY A 154 -7.89 -26.82 0.51
CA GLY A 154 -9.31 -26.57 0.78
C GLY A 154 -9.71 -25.10 0.66
N ALA A 155 -8.81 -24.23 0.22
CA ALA A 155 -9.10 -22.82 0.04
C ALA A 155 -9.97 -22.59 -1.22
N LEU A 156 -10.87 -21.61 -1.16
CA LEU A 156 -11.65 -21.15 -2.31
C LEU A 156 -10.79 -20.40 -3.33
N GLY A 157 -9.70 -19.76 -2.86
CA GLY A 157 -8.78 -19.07 -3.74
C GLY A 157 -7.65 -18.38 -2.99
N VAL A 158 -6.65 -17.95 -3.77
CA VAL A 158 -5.55 -17.09 -3.37
C VAL A 158 -5.72 -15.74 -4.03
N ILE A 159 -5.71 -14.67 -3.25
CA ILE A 159 -5.82 -13.31 -3.76
C ILE A 159 -4.41 -12.74 -3.95
N ALA A 160 -4.02 -12.47 -5.19
CA ALA A 160 -2.82 -11.74 -5.55
C ALA A 160 -3.14 -10.25 -5.78
N GLY A 161 -2.28 -9.34 -5.30
CA GLY A 161 -2.50 -7.90 -5.43
C GLY A 161 -2.19 -7.34 -6.83
N SER A 162 -1.59 -8.12 -7.70
CA SER A 162 -1.24 -7.78 -9.08
C SER A 162 -0.90 -9.04 -9.85
N GLN A 163 -0.83 -8.96 -11.18
CA GLN A 163 -0.33 -10.06 -12.03
C GLN A 163 1.15 -10.40 -11.72
N HIS A 164 1.92 -9.40 -11.27
CA HIS A 164 3.28 -9.67 -10.79
C HIS A 164 3.26 -10.60 -9.57
N ILE A 165 2.43 -10.32 -8.57
CA ILE A 165 2.29 -11.17 -7.36
C ILE A 165 1.68 -12.53 -7.72
N GLU A 166 0.72 -12.59 -8.64
CA GLU A 166 0.20 -13.87 -9.17
C GLU A 166 1.33 -14.75 -9.69
N ARG A 167 2.19 -14.21 -10.57
CA ARG A 167 3.35 -14.96 -11.11
C ARG A 167 4.30 -15.43 -10.00
N VAL A 168 4.59 -14.58 -9.00
CA VAL A 168 5.43 -14.94 -7.86
C VAL A 168 4.79 -16.07 -7.03
N VAL A 169 3.47 -16.02 -6.79
CA VAL A 169 2.74 -17.09 -6.07
C VAL A 169 2.82 -18.39 -6.84
N LEU A 170 2.53 -18.38 -8.14
CA LEU A 170 2.59 -19.58 -8.98
C LEU A 170 3.99 -20.19 -9.03
N ASP A 171 5.02 -19.35 -9.06
CA ASP A 171 6.43 -19.75 -9.10
C ASP A 171 6.88 -20.42 -7.80
N LEU A 172 6.47 -19.87 -6.64
CA LEU A 172 6.90 -20.33 -5.33
C LEU A 172 6.09 -21.50 -4.79
N VAL A 173 4.78 -21.54 -5.07
CA VAL A 173 3.88 -22.46 -4.35
C VAL A 173 3.35 -23.59 -5.23
N ASP A 174 3.47 -23.49 -6.55
CA ASP A 174 3.02 -24.51 -7.51
C ASP A 174 1.55 -24.95 -7.28
N VAL A 175 0.66 -23.96 -7.19
CA VAL A 175 -0.78 -24.17 -7.07
C VAL A 175 -1.48 -24.09 -8.43
N ASP A 176 -2.69 -24.64 -8.52
CA ASP A 176 -3.51 -24.51 -9.72
C ASP A 176 -3.75 -23.02 -10.03
N PRO A 177 -3.36 -22.51 -11.22
CA PRO A 177 -3.57 -21.11 -11.58
C PRO A 177 -5.02 -20.64 -11.45
N ARG A 178 -5.99 -21.54 -11.56
CA ARG A 178 -7.42 -21.21 -11.40
C ARG A 178 -7.80 -20.80 -9.98
N LEU A 179 -6.98 -21.15 -8.99
CA LEU A 179 -7.16 -20.72 -7.60
C LEU A 179 -6.61 -19.33 -7.34
N VAL A 180 -5.79 -18.76 -8.24
CA VAL A 180 -5.19 -17.45 -8.03
C VAL A 180 -6.00 -16.36 -8.71
N HIS A 181 -6.50 -15.43 -7.92
CA HIS A 181 -7.34 -14.31 -8.39
C HIS A 181 -6.59 -13.00 -8.22
N VAL A 182 -6.39 -12.26 -9.31
CA VAL A 182 -5.78 -10.93 -9.24
C VAL A 182 -6.83 -9.91 -8.78
N ILE A 183 -6.78 -9.59 -7.49
CA ILE A 183 -7.62 -8.56 -6.87
C ILE A 183 -6.68 -7.56 -6.18
N PRO A 184 -6.41 -6.40 -6.82
CA PRO A 184 -5.58 -5.34 -6.27
C PRO A 184 -6.12 -4.80 -4.93
N PRO A 185 -5.27 -4.20 -4.10
CA PRO A 185 -5.74 -3.45 -2.94
C PRO A 185 -6.57 -2.24 -3.38
N GLY A 186 -7.50 -1.82 -2.53
CA GLY A 186 -8.39 -0.70 -2.81
C GLY A 186 -7.81 0.66 -2.39
N VAL A 187 -8.38 1.72 -2.95
CA VAL A 187 -8.21 3.11 -2.52
C VAL A 187 -9.54 3.61 -1.96
N ASP A 188 -9.50 4.34 -0.86
CA ASP A 188 -10.67 5.04 -0.34
C ASP A 188 -10.94 6.30 -1.17
N THR A 189 -11.72 6.15 -2.22
CA THR A 189 -12.05 7.22 -3.17
C THR A 189 -13.02 8.28 -2.61
N THR A 190 -13.53 8.08 -1.41
CA THR A 190 -14.34 9.07 -0.68
C THR A 190 -13.46 10.06 0.09
N VAL A 191 -12.32 9.58 0.55
CA VAL A 191 -11.27 10.36 1.25
C VAL A 191 -10.26 10.90 0.24
N MET A 192 -9.71 10.02 -0.61
CA MET A 192 -8.78 10.37 -1.68
C MET A 192 -9.57 10.87 -2.89
N LYS A 193 -9.69 12.19 -3.02
CA LYS A 193 -10.47 12.84 -4.08
C LYS A 193 -9.90 14.21 -4.43
N PRO A 194 -10.18 14.72 -5.64
CA PRO A 194 -9.82 16.07 -6.02
C PRO A 194 -10.44 17.10 -5.06
N GLN A 195 -9.71 18.18 -4.81
CA GLN A 195 -10.13 19.30 -3.97
C GLN A 195 -9.75 20.62 -4.65
N PRO A 196 -10.50 21.69 -4.43
CA PRO A 196 -10.08 23.03 -4.84
C PRO A 196 -8.73 23.38 -4.21
N ARG A 197 -7.83 23.98 -5.00
CA ARG A 197 -6.44 24.25 -4.61
C ARG A 197 -6.31 24.98 -3.26
N ASP A 198 -7.09 26.06 -3.08
CA ASP A 198 -7.00 26.89 -1.86
C ASP A 198 -7.51 26.14 -0.62
N GLU A 199 -8.56 25.34 -0.78
CA GLU A 199 -9.08 24.49 0.29
C GLU A 199 -8.06 23.40 0.67
N ALA A 200 -7.47 22.74 -0.32
CA ALA A 200 -6.47 21.70 -0.13
C ALA A 200 -5.23 22.27 0.58
N LEU A 201 -4.72 23.44 0.15
CA LEU A 201 -3.57 24.07 0.79
C LEU A 201 -3.87 24.46 2.23
N SER A 202 -5.00 25.11 2.48
CA SER A 202 -5.40 25.52 3.83
C SER A 202 -5.52 24.31 4.77
N ALA A 203 -6.14 23.23 4.30
CA ALA A 203 -6.30 21.99 5.06
C ALA A 203 -4.96 21.27 5.31
N LEU A 204 -4.08 21.19 4.30
CA LEU A 204 -2.74 20.63 4.46
C LEU A 204 -1.94 21.35 5.54
N LEU A 205 -1.94 22.67 5.52
CA LEU A 205 -1.22 23.48 6.50
C LEU A 205 -1.81 23.33 7.92
N ALA A 206 -3.12 23.22 8.03
CA ALA A 206 -3.80 22.97 9.31
C ALA A 206 -3.44 21.59 9.89
N GLU A 207 -3.45 20.55 9.06
CA GLU A 207 -3.05 19.21 9.48
C GLU A 207 -1.58 19.17 9.94
N CYS A 208 -0.67 19.80 9.17
CA CYS A 208 0.75 19.89 9.56
C CYS A 208 0.98 20.72 10.83
N ALA A 209 0.16 21.72 11.09
CA ALA A 209 0.23 22.50 12.32
C ALA A 209 -0.26 21.73 13.56
N ALA A 210 -1.08 20.72 13.36
CA ALA A 210 -1.60 19.83 14.41
C ALA A 210 -0.67 18.63 14.69
N ASP A 211 0.42 18.45 13.93
CA ASP A 211 1.37 17.37 14.15
C ASP A 211 2.03 17.48 15.53
N PRO A 212 2.17 16.36 16.25
CA PRO A 212 2.91 16.34 17.48
C PRO A 212 4.42 16.59 17.22
N PRO A 213 5.17 17.09 18.21
CA PRO A 213 6.62 17.23 18.08
C PRO A 213 7.29 15.90 17.73
N SER A 214 8.17 15.92 16.73
CA SER A 214 8.85 14.70 16.26
C SER A 214 9.97 14.20 17.19
N GLU A 215 10.49 15.06 18.06
CA GLU A 215 11.59 14.76 19.01
C GLU A 215 12.80 14.05 18.36
N GLY A 216 13.04 14.30 17.07
CA GLY A 216 14.10 13.64 16.29
C GLY A 216 13.78 12.23 15.80
N ASN A 217 12.53 11.80 15.91
CA ASN A 217 12.09 10.53 15.34
C ASN A 217 11.88 10.67 13.82
N GLU A 218 12.71 10.01 13.02
CA GLU A 218 12.64 10.04 11.55
C GLU A 218 11.31 9.46 10.97
N ARG A 219 10.56 8.72 11.77
CA ARG A 219 9.24 8.16 11.40
C ARG A 219 8.08 9.13 11.68
N MET A 220 8.39 10.34 12.11
CA MET A 220 7.43 11.42 12.34
C MET A 220 7.62 12.52 11.28
N PRO A 221 6.58 13.32 10.98
CA PRO A 221 6.71 14.49 10.14
C PRO A 221 7.81 15.43 10.65
N ASP A 222 8.53 16.03 9.73
CA ASP A 222 9.58 17.00 10.11
C ASP A 222 8.96 18.21 10.84
N PRO A 223 9.65 18.77 11.83
CA PRO A 223 9.14 19.93 12.54
C PRO A 223 9.02 21.14 11.60
N GLY A 224 7.98 21.93 11.81
CA GLY A 224 7.74 23.15 11.05
C GLY A 224 7.23 22.96 9.62
N ASN A 225 6.74 21.79 9.26
CA ASN A 225 6.22 21.51 7.92
C ASN A 225 5.11 22.49 7.49
N ALA A 226 4.25 22.94 8.39
CA ALA A 226 3.23 23.95 8.05
C ALA A 226 3.85 25.22 7.44
N ALA A 227 4.91 25.78 8.08
CA ALA A 227 5.58 26.97 7.59
C ALA A 227 6.43 26.69 6.33
N ARG A 228 7.10 25.53 6.27
CA ARG A 228 7.94 25.13 5.13
C ARG A 228 7.10 24.90 3.87
N LEU A 229 5.98 24.22 3.98
CA LEU A 229 5.02 24.01 2.90
C LEU A 229 4.33 25.30 2.49
N ALA A 230 3.92 26.15 3.45
CA ALA A 230 3.35 27.47 3.13
C ALA A 230 4.32 28.31 2.29
N ARG A 231 5.60 28.33 2.66
CA ARG A 231 6.64 29.00 1.89
C ARG A 231 6.84 28.38 0.51
N PHE A 232 6.96 27.04 0.43
CA PHE A 232 7.13 26.32 -0.83
C PHE A 232 6.01 26.68 -1.82
N PHE A 233 4.74 26.64 -1.39
CA PHE A 233 3.61 26.95 -2.26
C PHE A 233 3.46 28.45 -2.56
N ALA A 234 3.91 29.35 -1.67
CA ALA A 234 3.93 30.79 -1.92
C ALA A 234 5.00 31.19 -2.96
N ASP A 235 6.15 30.52 -2.95
CA ASP A 235 7.25 30.75 -3.89
C ASP A 235 7.03 30.03 -5.23
N LEU A 236 6.02 29.15 -5.31
CA LEU A 236 5.74 28.32 -6.49
C LEU A 236 5.11 29.13 -7.62
N THR A 237 5.83 29.30 -8.74
CA THR A 237 5.38 30.03 -9.92
C THR A 237 4.91 29.14 -11.09
N GLY A 238 4.92 27.83 -10.89
CA GLY A 238 4.62 26.86 -11.94
C GLY A 238 4.26 25.47 -11.39
N PRO A 239 4.35 24.42 -12.22
CA PRO A 239 4.08 23.04 -11.81
C PRO A 239 5.09 22.54 -10.78
N ALA A 240 4.66 21.58 -9.96
CA ALA A 240 5.50 20.86 -9.02
C ALA A 240 5.14 19.38 -9.00
N VAL A 241 6.12 18.54 -8.67
CA VAL A 241 5.93 17.08 -8.55
C VAL A 241 6.13 16.59 -7.13
N VAL A 242 5.62 15.41 -6.82
CA VAL A 242 5.74 14.84 -5.49
C VAL A 242 6.15 13.36 -5.55
N TYR A 243 7.01 12.98 -4.65
CA TYR A 243 7.32 11.59 -4.32
C TYR A 243 6.81 11.27 -2.92
N VAL A 244 6.24 10.08 -2.74
CA VAL A 244 5.85 9.57 -1.42
C VAL A 244 6.33 8.13 -1.28
N GLY A 245 7.15 7.86 -0.26
CA GLY A 245 7.64 6.52 0.01
C GLY A 245 8.92 6.47 0.83
N LYS A 246 9.50 5.28 0.96
CA LYS A 246 10.82 5.10 1.60
C LYS A 246 11.90 5.76 0.74
N ILE A 247 12.71 6.62 1.34
CA ILE A 247 13.81 7.30 0.64
C ILE A 247 15.02 6.35 0.57
N SER A 248 15.14 5.61 -0.54
CA SER A 248 16.19 4.62 -0.76
C SER A 248 16.56 4.49 -2.24
N GLU A 249 17.68 3.82 -2.51
CA GLU A 249 18.16 3.51 -3.86
C GLU A 249 17.14 2.64 -4.62
N GLU A 250 16.59 1.61 -3.96
CA GLU A 250 15.63 0.68 -4.58
C GLU A 250 14.34 1.39 -5.00
N LYS A 251 13.98 2.48 -4.32
CA LYS A 251 12.82 3.31 -4.66
C LYS A 251 13.14 4.38 -5.71
N GLY A 252 14.38 4.45 -6.20
CA GLY A 252 14.79 5.34 -7.27
C GLY A 252 14.77 6.84 -6.89
N VAL A 253 14.81 7.16 -5.59
CA VAL A 253 14.74 8.56 -5.15
C VAL A 253 15.95 9.37 -5.60
N PRO A 254 17.21 8.84 -5.61
CA PRO A 254 18.35 9.56 -6.16
C PRO A 254 18.14 9.97 -7.62
N LEU A 255 17.69 9.03 -8.47
CA LEU A 255 17.37 9.31 -9.87
C LEU A 255 16.33 10.42 -10.02
N LEU A 256 15.28 10.43 -9.18
CA LEU A 256 14.28 11.50 -9.21
C LEU A 256 14.87 12.86 -8.82
N VAL A 257 15.68 12.93 -7.75
CA VAL A 257 16.30 14.19 -7.29
C VAL A 257 17.19 14.76 -8.39
N ASP A 258 18.03 13.94 -9.04
CA ASP A 258 18.89 14.37 -10.14
C ASP A 258 18.07 14.91 -11.34
N VAL A 259 16.96 14.26 -11.67
CA VAL A 259 16.08 14.70 -12.77
C VAL A 259 15.40 16.01 -12.46
N VAL A 260 14.79 16.17 -11.27
CA VAL A 260 14.06 17.41 -10.93
C VAL A 260 15.01 18.60 -10.80
N ASP A 261 16.22 18.39 -10.28
CA ASP A 261 17.25 19.43 -10.19
C ASP A 261 17.71 19.89 -11.59
N ARG A 262 17.99 18.94 -12.50
CA ARG A 262 18.36 19.25 -13.87
C ARG A 262 17.24 20.01 -14.61
N LEU A 263 16.00 19.65 -14.39
CA LEU A 263 14.84 20.34 -14.97
C LEU A 263 14.49 21.66 -14.25
N SER A 264 15.14 21.97 -13.15
CA SER A 264 14.77 23.06 -12.24
C SER A 264 13.30 22.98 -11.81
N LEU A 265 12.78 21.77 -11.68
CA LEU A 265 11.38 21.46 -11.38
C LEU A 265 11.17 21.38 -9.86
N PRO A 266 10.31 22.20 -9.25
CA PRO A 266 10.01 22.10 -7.84
C PRO A 266 9.45 20.73 -7.47
N ALA A 267 9.94 20.16 -6.36
CA ALA A 267 9.53 18.83 -5.92
C ALA A 267 9.36 18.75 -4.40
N ILE A 268 8.41 17.93 -3.96
CA ILE A 268 8.26 17.55 -2.56
C ILE A 268 8.60 16.06 -2.42
N ILE A 269 9.54 15.75 -1.53
CA ILE A 269 9.96 14.38 -1.21
C ILE A 269 9.42 14.02 0.18
N VAL A 270 8.40 13.17 0.20
CA VAL A 270 7.72 12.72 1.41
C VAL A 270 8.22 11.35 1.80
N GLY A 271 8.71 11.20 3.02
CA GLY A 271 9.12 9.92 3.57
C GLY A 271 10.40 9.99 4.41
N PHE A 272 10.89 8.82 4.76
CA PHE A 272 12.15 8.64 5.48
C PHE A 272 12.91 7.45 4.87
N GLY A 273 14.20 7.33 5.18
CA GLY A 273 15.00 6.20 4.74
C GLY A 273 16.48 6.52 4.56
N PRO A 274 17.29 5.49 4.29
CA PRO A 274 18.75 5.56 4.39
C PRO A 274 19.40 6.52 3.39
N ALA A 275 18.76 6.80 2.25
CA ALA A 275 19.33 7.70 1.25
C ALA A 275 19.09 9.20 1.56
N ARG A 276 18.18 9.53 2.49
CA ARG A 276 17.82 10.92 2.79
C ARG A 276 19.03 11.76 3.19
N ALA A 277 19.85 11.26 4.13
CA ALA A 277 20.99 12.00 4.68
C ALA A 277 22.04 12.38 3.61
N ALA A 278 22.12 11.60 2.53
CA ALA A 278 23.01 11.89 1.40
C ALA A 278 22.36 12.83 0.37
N LEU A 279 21.05 12.74 0.16
CA LEU A 279 20.33 13.45 -0.89
C LEU A 279 19.95 14.88 -0.47
N GLU A 280 19.40 15.06 0.73
CA GLU A 280 18.86 16.35 1.18
C GLU A 280 19.89 17.48 1.16
N PRO A 281 21.19 17.28 1.57
CA PRO A 281 22.18 18.35 1.53
C PRO A 281 22.65 18.75 0.13
N VAL A 282 22.46 17.91 -0.89
CA VAL A 282 22.92 18.14 -2.27
C VAL A 282 21.81 18.55 -3.22
N ALA A 283 20.56 18.32 -2.84
CA ALA A 283 19.39 18.75 -3.60
C ALA A 283 19.29 20.28 -3.63
N SER A 284 18.73 20.81 -4.71
CA SER A 284 18.51 22.24 -4.85
C SER A 284 17.46 22.78 -3.85
N ASP A 285 17.45 24.10 -3.65
CA ASP A 285 16.43 24.79 -2.81
C ASP A 285 14.99 24.62 -3.32
N ARG A 286 14.81 24.03 -4.51
CA ARG A 286 13.50 23.69 -5.11
C ARG A 286 12.94 22.37 -4.65
N VAL A 287 13.75 21.54 -3.98
CA VAL A 287 13.36 20.22 -3.47
C VAL A 287 13.13 20.30 -1.98
N LEU A 288 11.91 20.06 -1.54
CA LEU A 288 11.51 20.08 -0.15
C LEU A 288 11.35 18.66 0.41
N PHE A 289 12.16 18.27 1.40
CA PHE A 289 11.97 17.05 2.17
C PHE A 289 11.09 17.33 3.39
N THR A 290 10.07 16.52 3.65
CA THR A 290 9.08 16.76 4.71
C THR A 290 9.12 15.72 5.84
N GLY A 291 9.96 14.67 5.73
CA GLY A 291 9.72 13.47 6.52
C GLY A 291 8.43 12.75 6.07
N PRO A 292 8.01 11.69 6.76
CA PRO A 292 6.79 10.98 6.43
C PRO A 292 5.55 11.84 6.71
N LEU A 293 4.58 11.79 5.80
CA LEU A 293 3.26 12.38 5.96
C LEU A 293 2.21 11.26 5.99
N GLN A 294 1.20 11.41 6.83
CA GLN A 294 0.09 10.46 6.95
C GLN A 294 -0.98 10.71 5.88
N HIS A 295 -1.91 9.77 5.67
CA HIS A 295 -3.01 9.92 4.71
C HIS A 295 -3.84 11.20 4.89
N ARG A 296 -4.00 11.68 6.16
CA ARG A 296 -4.68 12.96 6.45
C ARG A 296 -4.00 14.18 5.84
N HIS A 297 -2.68 14.14 5.63
CA HIS A 297 -1.94 15.18 4.92
C HIS A 297 -1.96 14.92 3.41
N LEU A 298 -1.70 13.66 3.01
CA LEU A 298 -1.54 13.29 1.61
C LEU A 298 -2.80 13.58 0.78
N ARG A 299 -3.99 13.34 1.32
CA ARG A 299 -5.27 13.68 0.66
C ARG A 299 -5.41 15.16 0.28
N HIS A 300 -4.66 16.04 0.96
CA HIS A 300 -4.62 17.47 0.69
C HIS A 300 -3.38 17.87 -0.12
N LEU A 301 -2.30 17.10 -0.07
CA LEU A 301 -1.09 17.35 -0.83
C LEU A 301 -1.25 16.97 -2.31
N TRP A 302 -1.81 15.78 -2.62
CA TRP A 302 -1.98 15.31 -3.99
C TRP A 302 -2.68 16.33 -4.92
N PRO A 303 -3.82 16.96 -4.53
CA PRO A 303 -4.51 17.92 -5.39
C PRO A 303 -3.71 19.18 -5.71
N LEU A 304 -2.62 19.44 -5.00
CA LEU A 304 -1.76 20.62 -5.21
C LEU A 304 -0.64 20.35 -6.22
N MET A 305 -0.41 19.09 -6.60
CA MET A 305 0.75 18.66 -7.38
C MET A 305 0.37 18.34 -8.82
N SER A 306 1.30 18.61 -9.75
CA SER A 306 1.08 18.35 -11.18
C SER A 306 1.31 16.87 -11.55
N ALA A 307 2.14 16.16 -10.81
CA ALA A 307 2.31 14.73 -10.96
C ALA A 307 2.86 14.09 -9.67
N SER A 308 2.48 12.85 -9.44
CA SER A 308 3.14 11.97 -8.49
C SER A 308 4.17 11.10 -9.22
N VAL A 309 5.35 10.89 -8.63
CA VAL A 309 6.41 10.10 -9.27
C VAL A 309 6.71 8.87 -8.45
N ALA A 310 6.71 7.69 -9.08
CA ALA A 310 7.09 6.43 -8.47
C ALA A 310 8.23 5.77 -9.28
N PRO A 311 9.50 6.19 -9.06
CA PRO A 311 10.65 5.80 -9.88
C PRO A 311 11.32 4.51 -9.39
N SER A 312 10.61 3.65 -8.67
CA SER A 312 11.14 2.43 -8.07
C SER A 312 11.86 1.57 -9.10
N VAL A 313 13.05 1.08 -8.77
CA VAL A 313 13.79 0.08 -9.56
C VAL A 313 13.62 -1.32 -8.99
N PHE A 314 13.01 -1.44 -7.82
CA PHE A 314 12.67 -2.70 -7.17
C PHE A 314 11.19 -3.03 -7.39
N PRO A 315 10.82 -4.31 -7.60
CA PRO A 315 9.44 -4.69 -7.85
C PRO A 315 8.46 -4.23 -6.75
N GLU A 316 7.37 -3.61 -7.18
CA GLU A 316 6.26 -3.19 -6.33
C GLU A 316 5.11 -4.20 -6.41
N ALA A 317 4.54 -4.53 -5.25
CA ALA A 317 3.40 -5.46 -5.21
C ALA A 317 2.18 -4.92 -5.97
N PHE A 318 1.94 -3.58 -5.90
CA PHE A 318 0.87 -2.93 -6.65
C PHE A 318 1.24 -1.48 -7.00
N GLY A 319 1.55 -0.63 -6.02
CA GLY A 319 1.80 0.81 -6.21
C GLY A 319 0.67 1.67 -5.64
N MET A 320 0.23 1.36 -4.41
CA MET A 320 -0.90 2.06 -3.75
C MET A 320 -0.76 3.58 -3.77
N VAL A 321 0.44 4.10 -3.52
CA VAL A 321 0.72 5.55 -3.50
C VAL A 321 0.38 6.21 -4.85
N ALA A 322 0.71 5.54 -5.97
CA ALA A 322 0.38 6.04 -7.30
C ALA A 322 -1.13 6.02 -7.56
N ALA A 323 -1.84 4.98 -7.08
CA ALA A 323 -3.30 4.91 -7.16
C ALA A 323 -3.99 5.96 -6.29
N GLU A 324 -3.48 6.23 -5.09
CA GLU A 324 -4.00 7.28 -4.19
C GLU A 324 -3.83 8.69 -4.80
N ALA A 325 -2.66 8.96 -5.40
CA ALA A 325 -2.42 10.20 -6.12
C ALA A 325 -3.41 10.36 -7.29
N ALA A 326 -3.57 9.32 -8.10
CA ALA A 326 -4.53 9.28 -9.20
C ALA A 326 -5.97 9.50 -8.73
N ALA A 327 -6.37 8.92 -7.59
CA ALA A 327 -7.68 9.15 -6.97
C ALA A 327 -7.94 10.62 -6.64
N CYS A 328 -6.89 11.36 -6.27
CA CYS A 328 -6.93 12.80 -5.99
C CYS A 328 -6.85 13.68 -7.25
N GLY A 329 -6.79 13.08 -8.45
CA GLY A 329 -6.64 13.81 -9.72
C GLY A 329 -5.20 14.25 -10.00
N CYS A 330 -4.22 13.74 -9.26
CA CYS A 330 -2.79 13.94 -9.50
C CYS A 330 -2.25 12.78 -10.35
N PRO A 331 -1.98 12.98 -11.66
CA PRO A 331 -1.55 11.89 -12.53
C PRO A 331 -0.22 11.29 -12.07
N PRO A 332 -0.08 9.96 -11.99
CA PRO A 332 1.19 9.34 -11.64
C PRO A 332 2.09 9.17 -12.87
N VAL A 333 3.40 9.31 -12.68
CA VAL A 333 4.47 8.92 -13.60
C VAL A 333 5.27 7.81 -12.93
N VAL A 334 5.10 6.58 -13.39
CA VAL A 334 5.63 5.40 -12.70
C VAL A 334 6.68 4.66 -13.55
N ALA A 335 7.61 3.97 -12.90
CA ALA A 335 8.50 3.05 -13.57
C ALA A 335 7.71 1.86 -14.17
N ASP A 336 8.01 1.45 -15.42
CA ASP A 336 7.21 0.50 -16.17
C ASP A 336 7.60 -0.95 -15.86
N HIS A 337 7.28 -1.40 -14.62
CA HIS A 337 7.48 -2.78 -14.17
C HIS A 337 6.50 -3.17 -13.05
N SER A 338 6.34 -4.46 -12.81
CA SER A 338 5.57 -5.05 -11.70
C SER A 338 4.18 -4.43 -11.54
N GLY A 339 3.71 -4.21 -10.32
CA GLY A 339 2.42 -3.56 -10.05
C GLY A 339 2.32 -2.12 -10.55
N LEU A 340 3.44 -1.40 -10.69
CA LEU A 340 3.45 -0.04 -11.25
C LEU A 340 3.03 -0.03 -12.73
N ALA A 341 3.50 -1.00 -13.52
CA ALA A 341 3.06 -1.15 -14.90
C ALA A 341 1.55 -1.40 -15.02
N GLU A 342 0.97 -2.11 -14.05
CA GLU A 342 -0.47 -2.37 -14.00
C GLU A 342 -1.27 -1.10 -13.69
N ILE A 343 -0.76 -0.24 -12.78
CA ILE A 343 -1.33 1.09 -12.54
C ILE A 343 -1.32 1.93 -13.83
N ALA A 344 -0.17 1.99 -14.51
CA ALA A 344 -0.06 2.73 -15.77
C ALA A 344 -1.00 2.17 -16.84
N ALA A 345 -1.10 0.85 -16.99
CA ALA A 345 -1.99 0.20 -17.95
C ALA A 345 -3.46 0.49 -17.63
N GLY A 346 -3.85 0.43 -16.35
CA GLY A 346 -5.21 0.78 -15.92
C GLY A 346 -5.56 2.23 -16.25
N ILE A 347 -4.68 3.19 -15.97
CA ILE A 347 -4.92 4.61 -16.28
C ILE A 347 -5.01 4.82 -17.81
N ARG A 348 -4.11 4.18 -18.58
CA ARG A 348 -4.15 4.25 -20.07
C ARG A 348 -5.48 3.79 -20.65
N SER A 349 -6.15 2.82 -20.04
CA SER A 349 -7.45 2.34 -20.55
C SER A 349 -8.60 3.35 -20.43
N TYR A 350 -8.40 4.41 -19.65
CA TYR A 350 -9.37 5.51 -19.47
C TYR A 350 -8.87 6.83 -20.02
N ALA A 351 -7.55 6.98 -20.21
CA ALA A 351 -6.96 8.22 -20.71
C ALA A 351 -7.00 8.28 -22.25
N PRO A 352 -7.18 9.47 -22.83
CA PRO A 352 -6.99 9.67 -24.26
C PRO A 352 -5.59 9.22 -24.73
N ASP A 353 -5.50 8.66 -25.94
CA ASP A 353 -4.26 8.12 -26.52
C ASP A 353 -3.09 9.11 -26.48
N ARG A 354 -3.34 10.41 -26.62
CA ARG A 354 -2.32 11.47 -26.56
C ARG A 354 -1.57 11.57 -25.22
N PHE A 355 -2.13 10.98 -24.16
CA PHE A 355 -1.53 10.95 -22.82
C PHE A 355 -0.97 9.59 -22.44
N ALA A 356 -1.20 8.57 -23.25
CA ALA A 356 -0.93 7.17 -22.89
C ALA A 356 0.55 6.93 -22.49
N ASP A 357 1.49 7.64 -23.09
CA ASP A 357 2.91 7.53 -22.81
C ASP A 357 3.41 8.42 -21.66
N LEU A 358 2.54 9.32 -21.12
CA LEU A 358 2.93 10.22 -20.02
C LEU A 358 2.95 9.53 -18.65
N VAL A 359 2.16 8.48 -18.47
CA VAL A 359 1.93 7.86 -17.15
C VAL A 359 2.97 6.83 -16.76
N SER A 360 3.93 6.49 -17.63
CA SER A 360 5.05 5.62 -17.27
C SER A 360 6.32 5.91 -18.07
N PHE A 361 7.43 5.35 -17.58
CA PHE A 361 8.74 5.42 -18.23
C PHE A 361 9.51 4.10 -18.01
N PRO A 362 10.46 3.74 -18.90
CA PRO A 362 11.31 2.55 -18.72
C PRO A 362 12.08 2.62 -17.40
N THR A 363 12.08 1.53 -16.65
CA THR A 363 12.72 1.44 -15.33
C THR A 363 14.17 1.87 -15.36
N GLY A 364 14.55 2.82 -14.53
CA GLY A 364 15.92 3.33 -14.42
C GLY A 364 16.36 4.27 -15.55
N ASP A 365 15.50 4.55 -16.52
CA ASP A 365 15.79 5.46 -17.62
C ASP A 365 15.56 6.92 -17.21
N GLU A 366 16.64 7.58 -16.83
CA GLU A 366 16.66 8.98 -16.41
C GLU A 366 16.20 9.95 -17.50
N ALA A 367 16.58 9.69 -18.76
CA ALA A 367 16.21 10.54 -19.88
C ALA A 367 14.70 10.45 -20.18
N ALA A 368 14.15 9.24 -20.12
CA ALA A 368 12.72 9.03 -20.29
C ALA A 368 11.92 9.66 -19.13
N LEU A 369 12.37 9.51 -17.87
CA LEU A 369 11.71 10.17 -16.73
C LEU A 369 11.72 11.70 -16.93
N ALA A 370 12.85 12.29 -17.31
CA ALA A 370 12.96 13.72 -17.57
C ALA A 370 12.01 14.17 -18.68
N ASP A 371 11.90 13.43 -19.79
CA ASP A 371 10.94 13.71 -20.87
C ASP A 371 9.49 13.66 -20.37
N ARG A 372 9.12 12.63 -19.61
CA ARG A 372 7.76 12.50 -19.07
C ARG A 372 7.41 13.65 -18.13
N LEU A 373 8.32 14.01 -17.21
CA LEU A 373 8.10 15.11 -16.28
C LEU A 373 8.02 16.45 -17.02
N ALA A 374 8.90 16.72 -17.98
CA ALA A 374 8.84 17.93 -18.78
C ALA A 374 7.51 18.05 -19.56
N ARG A 375 7.04 16.98 -20.15
CA ARG A 375 5.79 16.98 -20.94
C ARG A 375 4.56 17.11 -20.06
N ILE A 376 4.45 16.36 -18.96
CA ILE A 376 3.27 16.40 -18.08
C ILE A 376 3.14 17.76 -17.39
N THR A 377 4.26 18.37 -17.00
CA THR A 377 4.27 19.70 -16.37
C THR A 377 4.04 20.85 -17.36
N ASN A 378 4.18 20.62 -18.68
CA ASN A 378 3.87 21.59 -19.72
C ASN A 378 2.50 21.38 -20.38
N LEU A 379 1.67 20.48 -19.87
CA LEU A 379 0.29 20.34 -20.34
C LEU A 379 -0.50 21.65 -20.11
N SER A 380 -1.45 21.93 -20.98
CA SER A 380 -2.44 22.96 -20.71
C SER A 380 -3.25 22.61 -19.44
N VAL A 381 -3.87 23.61 -18.83
CA VAL A 381 -4.74 23.39 -17.66
C VAL A 381 -5.85 22.38 -17.98
N ASP A 382 -6.44 22.48 -19.17
CA ASP A 382 -7.51 21.59 -19.60
C ASP A 382 -7.01 20.16 -19.86
N ASP A 383 -5.87 20.00 -20.53
CA ASP A 383 -5.27 18.68 -20.78
C ASP A 383 -4.83 18.00 -19.46
N HIS A 384 -4.28 18.78 -18.52
CA HIS A 384 -3.90 18.25 -17.21
C HIS A 384 -5.13 17.80 -16.41
N ALA A 385 -6.21 18.61 -16.44
CA ALA A 385 -7.47 18.27 -15.79
C ALA A 385 -8.11 17.01 -16.41
N GLU A 386 -8.05 16.86 -17.73
CA GLU A 386 -8.56 15.69 -18.43
C GLU A 386 -7.77 14.42 -18.07
N LEU A 387 -6.43 14.49 -18.06
CA LEU A 387 -5.60 13.36 -17.63
C LEU A 387 -5.85 13.00 -16.16
N GLY A 388 -5.95 13.99 -15.27
CA GLY A 388 -6.28 13.78 -13.86
C GLY A 388 -7.65 13.14 -13.65
N ALA A 389 -8.66 13.56 -14.40
CA ALA A 389 -10.00 12.98 -14.38
C ALA A 389 -10.00 11.53 -14.88
N ALA A 390 -9.27 11.23 -15.96
CA ALA A 390 -9.13 9.88 -16.46
C ALA A 390 -8.41 8.95 -15.45
N ALA A 391 -7.33 9.44 -14.83
CA ALA A 391 -6.61 8.71 -13.79
C ALA A 391 -7.51 8.39 -12.59
N ARG A 392 -8.32 9.37 -12.13
CA ARG A 392 -9.30 9.13 -11.07
C ARG A 392 -10.36 8.13 -11.48
N THR A 393 -10.89 8.22 -12.69
CA THR A 393 -11.91 7.29 -13.19
C THR A 393 -11.38 5.86 -13.15
N ALA A 394 -10.14 5.65 -13.61
CA ALA A 394 -9.50 4.35 -13.53
C ALA A 394 -9.45 3.81 -12.08
N VAL A 395 -9.12 4.65 -11.09
CA VAL A 395 -9.08 4.22 -9.68
C VAL A 395 -10.48 3.87 -9.15
N VAL A 396 -11.47 4.70 -9.45
CA VAL A 396 -12.86 4.47 -8.98
C VAL A 396 -13.40 3.15 -9.51
N GLU A 397 -13.19 2.88 -10.80
CA GLU A 397 -13.73 1.71 -11.49
C GLU A 397 -12.94 0.43 -11.17
N LEU A 398 -11.61 0.50 -11.14
CA LEU A 398 -10.75 -0.67 -11.04
C LEU A 398 -10.30 -0.99 -9.60
N TRP A 399 -10.12 0.04 -8.76
CA TRP A 399 -9.40 -0.08 -7.49
C TRP A 399 -10.09 0.62 -6.31
N SER A 400 -11.40 0.92 -6.37
CA SER A 400 -12.11 1.36 -5.17
C SER A 400 -12.26 0.20 -4.16
N TRP A 401 -12.20 0.49 -2.87
CA TRP A 401 -12.42 -0.54 -1.84
C TRP A 401 -13.77 -1.24 -1.98
N GLY A 402 -14.81 -0.52 -2.44
CA GLY A 402 -16.12 -1.13 -2.71
C GLY A 402 -16.04 -2.26 -3.72
N SER A 403 -15.45 -1.99 -4.90
CA SER A 403 -15.25 -2.99 -5.95
C SER A 403 -14.35 -4.15 -5.50
N VAL A 404 -13.29 -3.85 -4.73
CA VAL A 404 -12.39 -4.89 -4.18
C VAL A 404 -13.14 -5.83 -3.24
N ALA A 405 -13.93 -5.29 -2.31
CA ALA A 405 -14.71 -6.09 -1.36
C ALA A 405 -15.74 -6.97 -2.07
N GLU A 406 -16.48 -6.44 -3.06
CA GLU A 406 -17.42 -7.21 -3.89
C GLU A 406 -16.74 -8.36 -4.63
N ARG A 407 -15.57 -8.13 -5.22
CA ARG A 407 -14.81 -9.18 -5.91
C ARG A 407 -14.31 -10.27 -4.97
N ILE A 408 -13.94 -9.91 -3.73
CA ILE A 408 -13.52 -10.90 -2.72
C ILE A 408 -14.71 -11.74 -2.25
N THR A 409 -15.84 -11.10 -1.95
CA THR A 409 -17.04 -11.81 -1.47
C THR A 409 -17.67 -12.69 -2.53
N ALA A 410 -17.54 -12.34 -3.81
CA ALA A 410 -18.00 -13.16 -4.94
C ALA A 410 -17.21 -14.48 -5.12
N LEU A 411 -16.07 -14.68 -4.43
CA LEU A 411 -15.35 -15.96 -4.46
C LEU A 411 -16.03 -17.07 -3.64
N VAL A 412 -17.06 -16.75 -2.88
CA VAL A 412 -17.83 -17.72 -2.07
C VAL A 412 -18.99 -18.31 -2.86
N ASP A 413 -19.48 -17.58 -3.87
CA ASP A 413 -20.60 -17.99 -4.74
C ASP A 413 -20.13 -18.98 -5.84
#